data_0ac08620b35c04842e1eae551286bae2
#
_entry.id   0ac08620b35c04842e1eae551286bae2
#
_cell.length_a   1.000
_cell.length_b   1.000
_cell.length_c   1.000
_cell.angle_alpha   90.00
_cell.angle_beta   90.00
_cell.angle_gamma   90.00
#
_symmetry.space_group_name_H-M   'P 1'
#
loop_
_entity.id
_entity.type
_entity.pdbx_description
1 polymer ?
#
loop_
_entity_poly.entity_id
_entity_poly.type
_entity_poly.pdbx_seq_one_letter_code
_entity_poly.pdbx_strand_id
1 'polypeptide(L)'
;MTWIAIASTALLFAQDQRVLAPYTRPTLIAHRGASAYAPEHTLPAYRLALEQGADYVEPDLQITKDGVLVCMHDTTLERTTNVRTQFPNRARTENGRSTWPVADFTLAEIRTLDAGSWKGPMWTKTQVPTFQEMIDSVRGKAGIIPETKAPEIYGKRGLDMEKLLMEILTSNQLDKPGSDPRTPVIIQSFSEASLRMLRTKHNCRLPLVYLTPSLGKETPEAHVIRVKQFADGLAPSVGAVKTHPSLVKEAHKQGMSVTVWTVRGKSKADADATRAEMKSLLLEAGVDAIFTDNPDLFPRK
;
A
#
# COMPACT_ATOMS: atom_id res chain seq x y z
N MET A 1 66.18 -18.34 8.09
CA MET A 1 64.84 -18.61 8.69
C MET A 1 63.88 -17.49 8.27
N THR A 2 63.06 -17.75 7.26
CA THR A 2 62.20 -16.76 6.63
C THR A 2 60.80 -17.03 7.12
N TRP A 3 60.19 -16.08 7.81
CA TRP A 3 58.78 -16.16 8.31
C TRP A 3 57.86 -15.67 7.18
N ILE A 4 57.01 -16.57 6.70
CA ILE A 4 55.90 -16.24 5.78
C ILE A 4 54.69 -15.88 6.65
N ALA A 5 54.30 -14.62 6.60
CA ALA A 5 53.06 -14.15 7.21
C ALA A 5 51.88 -14.50 6.30
N ILE A 6 51.02 -15.39 6.73
CA ILE A 6 49.72 -15.70 6.10
C ILE A 6 48.71 -14.61 6.52
N ALA A 7 48.38 -13.71 5.58
CA ALA A 7 47.31 -12.76 5.76
C ALA A 7 45.96 -13.48 5.55
N SER A 8 45.25 -13.76 6.62
CA SER A 8 43.85 -14.22 6.58
C SER A 8 42.94 -13.05 6.19
N THR A 9 42.52 -13.01 4.93
CA THR A 9 41.43 -12.14 4.48
C THR A 9 40.11 -12.71 4.97
N ALA A 10 39.62 -12.20 6.10
CA ALA A 10 38.26 -12.42 6.53
C ALA A 10 37.33 -11.67 5.59
N LEU A 11 36.66 -12.39 4.68
CA LEU A 11 35.50 -11.88 3.95
C LEU A 11 34.37 -11.63 4.97
N LEU A 12 34.21 -10.38 5.37
CA LEU A 12 33.01 -9.92 6.04
C LEU A 12 31.83 -10.02 5.04
N PHE A 13 31.12 -11.13 5.09
CA PHE A 13 29.76 -11.17 4.56
C PHE A 13 28.95 -10.16 5.36
N ALA A 14 28.71 -8.98 4.80
CA ALA A 14 27.68 -8.09 5.27
C ALA A 14 26.38 -8.89 5.16
N GLN A 15 25.90 -9.43 6.27
CA GLN A 15 24.53 -9.92 6.35
C GLN A 15 23.62 -8.76 6.00
N ASP A 16 22.98 -8.87 4.84
CA ASP A 16 21.92 -7.99 4.38
C ASP A 16 20.79 -8.09 5.42
N GLN A 17 20.83 -7.22 6.43
CA GLN A 17 19.77 -7.14 7.45
C GLN A 17 18.55 -6.53 6.76
N ARG A 18 17.83 -7.33 5.98
CA ARG A 18 16.49 -7.00 5.52
C ARG A 18 15.61 -6.89 6.75
N VAL A 19 15.19 -5.69 7.02
CA VAL A 19 14.26 -5.44 8.12
C VAL A 19 12.91 -5.99 7.69
N LEU A 20 12.48 -7.08 8.32
CA LEU A 20 11.12 -7.59 8.17
C LEU A 20 10.12 -6.47 8.44
N ALA A 21 8.94 -6.52 7.80
CA ALA A 21 7.87 -5.59 8.13
C ALA A 21 7.65 -5.58 9.64
N PRO A 22 7.70 -4.43 10.31
CA PRO A 22 7.89 -4.34 11.76
C PRO A 22 6.59 -4.60 12.54
N TYR A 23 5.87 -5.66 12.20
CA TYR A 23 4.69 -6.05 12.96
C TYR A 23 5.10 -6.77 14.24
N THR A 24 5.14 -6.05 15.34
CA THR A 24 5.41 -6.60 16.67
C THR A 24 4.16 -7.13 17.37
N ARG A 25 2.96 -6.92 16.77
CA ARG A 25 1.64 -7.32 17.26
C ARG A 25 0.66 -7.40 16.09
N PRO A 26 -0.54 -8.01 16.25
CA PRO A 26 -1.60 -7.88 15.25
C PRO A 26 -1.83 -6.43 14.87
N THR A 27 -1.70 -6.12 13.57
CA THR A 27 -1.60 -4.74 13.09
C THR A 27 -2.82 -4.38 12.24
N LEU A 28 -3.41 -3.23 12.53
CA LEU A 28 -4.52 -2.63 11.80
C LEU A 28 -4.00 -1.69 10.71
N ILE A 29 -4.38 -1.98 9.46
CA ILE A 29 -4.10 -1.11 8.31
C ILE A 29 -5.42 -0.56 7.78
N ALA A 30 -5.59 0.76 7.83
CA ALA A 30 -6.76 1.43 7.29
C ALA A 30 -6.66 1.56 5.77
N HIS A 31 -7.40 0.72 5.05
CA HIS A 31 -7.41 0.62 3.60
C HIS A 31 -8.03 1.86 2.97
N ARG A 32 -7.20 2.70 2.31
CA ARG A 32 -7.59 4.01 1.76
C ARG A 32 -8.14 4.97 2.83
N GLY A 33 -7.66 4.84 4.08
CA GLY A 33 -8.23 5.46 5.25
C GLY A 33 -9.42 4.70 5.83
N ALA A 34 -10.30 5.36 6.58
CA ALA A 34 -11.55 4.78 7.08
C ALA A 34 -12.62 4.79 5.98
N SER A 35 -12.35 4.08 4.87
CA SER A 35 -13.08 4.20 3.60
C SER A 35 -14.52 3.67 3.63
N ALA A 36 -14.89 2.87 4.64
CA ALA A 36 -16.28 2.52 4.88
C ALA A 36 -17.13 3.77 5.25
N TYR A 37 -16.55 4.76 5.90
CA TYR A 37 -17.26 5.90 6.52
C TYR A 37 -17.00 7.23 5.83
N ALA A 38 -15.82 7.44 5.25
CA ALA A 38 -15.41 8.66 4.57
C ALA A 38 -14.98 8.37 3.12
N PRO A 39 -14.91 9.37 2.22
CA PRO A 39 -14.45 9.14 0.85
C PRO A 39 -13.03 8.59 0.83
N GLU A 40 -12.84 7.45 0.16
CA GLU A 40 -11.53 6.81 0.07
C GLU A 40 -10.44 7.78 -0.42
N HIS A 41 -9.21 7.61 0.06
CA HIS A 41 -8.04 8.41 -0.34
C HIS A 41 -8.19 9.92 -0.15
N THR A 42 -8.91 10.34 0.86
CA THR A 42 -9.04 11.77 1.21
C THR A 42 -8.47 12.05 2.60
N LEU A 43 -8.07 13.31 2.83
CA LEU A 43 -7.57 13.69 4.17
C LEU A 43 -8.59 13.42 5.30
N PRO A 44 -9.92 13.65 5.10
CA PRO A 44 -10.92 13.23 6.09
C PRO A 44 -10.90 11.72 6.39
N ALA A 45 -10.75 10.87 5.36
CA ALA A 45 -10.69 9.41 5.57
C ALA A 45 -9.45 8.99 6.36
N TYR A 46 -8.30 9.59 6.09
CA TYR A 46 -7.07 9.31 6.84
C TYR A 46 -7.16 9.79 8.30
N ARG A 47 -7.71 11.00 8.54
CA ARG A 47 -7.91 11.51 9.90
C ARG A 47 -8.87 10.62 10.71
N LEU A 48 -9.97 10.22 10.11
CA LEU A 48 -10.94 9.32 10.76
C LEU A 48 -10.28 7.96 11.07
N ALA A 49 -9.43 7.44 10.18
CA ALA A 49 -8.68 6.21 10.44
C ALA A 49 -7.77 6.34 11.67
N LEU A 50 -7.09 7.47 11.84
CA LEU A 50 -6.28 7.75 13.04
C LEU A 50 -7.14 7.81 14.31
N GLU A 51 -8.30 8.47 14.26
CA GLU A 51 -9.25 8.55 15.38
C GLU A 51 -9.77 7.16 15.76
N GLN A 52 -9.95 6.28 14.77
CA GLN A 52 -10.33 4.87 14.97
C GLN A 52 -9.13 3.97 15.33
N GLY A 53 -7.95 4.56 15.52
CA GLY A 53 -6.77 3.90 16.04
C GLY A 53 -5.99 3.09 15.02
N ALA A 54 -5.99 3.44 13.75
CA ALA A 54 -5.16 2.77 12.74
C ALA A 54 -3.67 2.77 13.12
N ASP A 55 -3.03 1.61 13.00
CA ASP A 55 -1.58 1.50 13.19
C ASP A 55 -0.85 1.98 11.93
N TYR A 56 -1.45 1.73 10.77
CA TYR A 56 -1.00 2.22 9.47
C TYR A 56 -2.19 2.73 8.66
N VAL A 57 -1.92 3.68 7.77
CA VAL A 57 -2.84 4.09 6.72
C VAL A 57 -2.26 3.74 5.35
N GLU A 58 -3.13 3.40 4.43
CA GLU A 58 -2.74 2.94 3.11
C GLU A 58 -3.22 3.93 2.04
N PRO A 59 -2.30 4.52 1.25
CA PRO A 59 -2.59 5.24 0.02
C PRO A 59 -2.21 4.42 -1.22
N ASP A 60 -3.13 4.31 -2.19
CA ASP A 60 -2.79 3.97 -3.57
C ASP A 60 -2.26 5.22 -4.28
N LEU A 61 -1.18 5.11 -5.05
CA LEU A 61 -0.54 6.23 -5.71
C LEU A 61 -0.78 6.22 -7.22
N GLN A 62 -1.14 7.39 -7.74
CA GLN A 62 -1.22 7.67 -9.17
C GLN A 62 -0.37 8.90 -9.49
N ILE A 63 0.02 9.07 -10.78
CA ILE A 63 0.84 10.22 -11.21
C ILE A 63 0.00 11.14 -12.10
N THR A 64 0.00 12.42 -11.78
CA THR A 64 -0.61 13.47 -12.60
C THR A 64 0.19 13.72 -13.89
N LYS A 65 -0.37 14.47 -14.83
CA LYS A 65 0.29 14.86 -16.09
C LYS A 65 1.62 15.61 -15.85
N ASP A 66 1.68 16.40 -14.79
CA ASP A 66 2.83 17.20 -14.38
C ASP A 66 3.73 16.51 -13.36
N GLY A 67 3.59 15.18 -13.18
CA GLY A 67 4.53 14.35 -12.42
C GLY A 67 4.33 14.38 -10.90
N VAL A 68 3.16 14.74 -10.39
CA VAL A 68 2.88 14.75 -8.94
C VAL A 68 2.19 13.46 -8.53
N LEU A 69 2.65 12.84 -7.42
CA LEU A 69 1.97 11.69 -6.82
C LEU A 69 0.72 12.15 -6.05
N VAL A 70 -0.43 11.59 -6.41
CA VAL A 70 -1.73 11.80 -5.76
C VAL A 70 -2.27 10.48 -5.20
N CYS A 71 -3.09 10.57 -4.15
CA CYS A 71 -3.74 9.40 -3.54
C CYS A 71 -5.04 9.09 -4.31
N MET A 72 -5.03 8.01 -5.08
CA MET A 72 -6.16 7.59 -5.91
C MET A 72 -6.04 6.10 -6.25
N HIS A 73 -7.12 5.33 -6.09
CA HIS A 73 -7.08 3.90 -6.42
C HIS A 73 -7.06 3.65 -7.93
N ASP A 74 -8.02 4.22 -8.63
CA ASP A 74 -8.18 3.97 -10.06
C ASP A 74 -7.18 4.80 -10.87
N THR A 75 -6.77 4.29 -12.00
CA THR A 75 -5.96 5.03 -12.98
C THR A 75 -6.75 6.14 -13.67
N THR A 76 -8.04 6.26 -13.33
CA THR A 76 -9.00 7.21 -13.91
C THR A 76 -9.81 7.90 -12.81
N LEU A 77 -10.32 9.09 -13.10
CA LEU A 77 -10.93 10.00 -12.11
C LEU A 77 -12.44 9.81 -11.91
N GLU A 78 -13.14 9.15 -12.84
CA GLU A 78 -14.60 9.22 -12.94
C GLU A 78 -15.39 8.48 -11.86
N ARG A 79 -14.79 7.54 -11.11
CA ARG A 79 -15.50 6.79 -10.08
C ARG A 79 -15.67 7.59 -8.80
N THR A 80 -14.64 8.34 -8.44
CA THR A 80 -14.57 9.01 -7.13
C THR A 80 -14.48 10.53 -7.21
N THR A 81 -14.69 11.10 -8.42
CA THR A 81 -14.71 12.55 -8.61
C THR A 81 -15.84 12.99 -9.55
N ASN A 82 -16.11 14.30 -9.56
CA ASN A 82 -17.05 14.93 -10.47
C ASN A 82 -16.46 15.28 -11.85
N VAL A 83 -15.37 14.61 -12.28
CA VAL A 83 -14.64 14.91 -13.52
C VAL A 83 -15.52 14.90 -14.76
N ARG A 84 -16.53 14.02 -14.82
CA ARG A 84 -17.49 13.95 -15.95
C ARG A 84 -18.22 15.27 -16.18
N THR A 85 -18.57 15.96 -15.10
CA THR A 85 -19.27 17.25 -15.15
C THR A 85 -18.29 18.40 -15.33
N GLN A 86 -17.14 18.35 -14.65
CA GLN A 86 -16.16 19.43 -14.65
C GLN A 86 -15.37 19.50 -15.98
N PHE A 87 -15.06 18.34 -16.57
CA PHE A 87 -14.26 18.23 -17.80
C PHE A 87 -14.91 17.29 -18.84
N PRO A 88 -16.16 17.53 -19.28
CA PRO A 88 -16.89 16.60 -20.15
C PRO A 88 -16.17 16.33 -21.49
N ASN A 89 -15.49 17.33 -22.04
CA ASN A 89 -14.79 17.26 -23.32
C ASN A 89 -13.37 16.68 -23.24
N ARG A 90 -12.91 16.27 -22.04
CA ARG A 90 -11.58 15.69 -21.80
C ARG A 90 -11.61 14.16 -21.70
N ALA A 91 -12.78 13.54 -21.94
CA ALA A 91 -12.91 12.10 -21.95
C ALA A 91 -12.10 11.46 -23.10
N ARG A 92 -11.47 10.32 -22.80
CA ARG A 92 -11.01 9.38 -23.82
C ARG A 92 -12.02 8.26 -23.98
N THR A 93 -12.08 7.69 -25.17
CA THR A 93 -12.86 6.45 -25.37
C THR A 93 -11.92 5.26 -25.28
N GLU A 94 -12.10 4.45 -24.25
CA GLU A 94 -11.35 3.20 -24.06
C GLU A 94 -12.33 2.04 -23.92
N ASN A 95 -12.20 1.04 -24.78
CA ASN A 95 -13.13 -0.12 -24.82
C ASN A 95 -14.60 0.27 -24.87
N GLY A 96 -14.94 1.33 -25.64
CA GLY A 96 -16.32 1.83 -25.79
C GLY A 96 -16.86 2.62 -24.58
N ARG A 97 -16.02 2.95 -23.59
CA ARG A 97 -16.40 3.74 -22.41
C ARG A 97 -15.63 5.04 -22.36
N SER A 98 -16.28 6.09 -21.87
CA SER A 98 -15.62 7.36 -21.59
C SER A 98 -14.84 7.26 -20.29
N THR A 99 -13.53 7.55 -20.35
CA THR A 99 -12.60 7.52 -19.20
C THR A 99 -11.84 8.84 -19.11
N TRP A 100 -11.39 9.18 -17.90
CA TRP A 100 -10.59 10.38 -17.61
C TRP A 100 -9.31 9.96 -16.89
N PRO A 101 -8.25 9.54 -17.63
CA PRO A 101 -7.02 9.06 -17.00
C PRO A 101 -6.37 10.14 -16.13
N VAL A 102 -5.95 9.78 -14.90
CA VAL A 102 -5.25 10.69 -13.97
C VAL A 102 -4.05 11.36 -14.65
N ALA A 103 -3.28 10.59 -15.40
CA ALA A 103 -2.08 11.05 -16.11
C ALA A 103 -2.34 12.04 -17.27
N ASP A 104 -3.60 12.40 -17.55
CA ASP A 104 -3.94 13.42 -18.54
C ASP A 104 -4.25 14.79 -17.91
N PHE A 105 -4.32 14.84 -16.58
CA PHE A 105 -4.68 16.04 -15.81
C PHE A 105 -3.50 16.49 -14.94
N THR A 106 -3.25 17.80 -14.93
CA THR A 106 -2.30 18.41 -13.99
C THR A 106 -2.86 18.39 -12.58
N LEU A 107 -1.99 18.56 -11.58
CA LEU A 107 -2.43 18.69 -10.19
C LEU A 107 -3.40 19.87 -10.04
N ALA A 108 -3.14 21.00 -10.71
CA ALA A 108 -4.02 22.17 -10.66
C ALA A 108 -5.44 21.86 -11.16
N GLU A 109 -5.58 21.07 -12.24
CA GLU A 109 -6.88 20.61 -12.74
C GLU A 109 -7.55 19.65 -11.75
N ILE A 110 -6.83 18.66 -11.22
CA ILE A 110 -7.34 17.69 -10.24
C ILE A 110 -7.84 18.39 -8.97
N ARG A 111 -7.19 19.48 -8.54
CA ARG A 111 -7.60 20.29 -7.38
C ARG A 111 -8.95 20.97 -7.55
N THR A 112 -9.46 21.13 -8.77
CA THR A 112 -10.80 21.71 -9.01
C THR A 112 -11.91 20.67 -8.86
N LEU A 113 -11.57 19.38 -8.75
CA LEU A 113 -12.52 18.28 -8.64
C LEU A 113 -13.04 18.11 -7.22
N ASP A 114 -14.30 17.70 -7.11
CA ASP A 114 -14.90 17.21 -5.88
C ASP A 114 -14.72 15.68 -5.82
N ALA A 115 -13.96 15.23 -4.85
CA ALA A 115 -13.67 13.83 -4.60
C ALA A 115 -14.47 13.25 -3.41
N GLY A 116 -15.46 13.97 -2.90
CA GLY A 116 -16.21 13.57 -1.70
C GLY A 116 -17.71 13.36 -1.91
N SER A 117 -18.36 14.14 -2.76
CA SER A 117 -19.82 14.12 -2.93
C SER A 117 -20.40 12.75 -3.34
N TRP A 118 -19.62 11.91 -4.01
CA TRP A 118 -20.02 10.55 -4.38
C TRP A 118 -20.27 9.66 -3.13
N LYS A 119 -19.62 9.96 -2.01
CA LYS A 119 -19.79 9.26 -0.72
C LYS A 119 -20.96 9.79 0.10
N GLY A 120 -21.30 11.06 -0.12
CA GLY A 120 -22.41 11.72 0.56
C GLY A 120 -22.24 13.24 0.62
N PRO A 121 -23.37 13.99 0.83
CA PRO A 121 -23.37 15.45 0.75
C PRO A 121 -22.51 16.15 1.80
N MET A 122 -22.29 15.51 2.95
CA MET A 122 -21.41 16.04 4.00
C MET A 122 -19.93 16.13 3.57
N TRP A 123 -19.53 15.43 2.51
CA TRP A 123 -18.18 15.36 2.00
C TRP A 123 -17.95 16.25 0.76
N THR A 124 -18.93 17.07 0.42
CA THR A 124 -18.85 17.99 -0.73
C THR A 124 -17.61 18.88 -0.64
N LYS A 125 -16.95 19.15 -1.78
CA LYS A 125 -15.71 19.93 -1.90
C LYS A 125 -14.48 19.28 -1.28
N THR A 126 -14.52 18.00 -0.95
CA THR A 126 -13.32 17.25 -0.57
C THR A 126 -12.41 17.11 -1.79
N GLN A 127 -11.13 17.39 -1.64
CA GLN A 127 -10.13 17.33 -2.71
C GLN A 127 -9.39 16.00 -2.72
N VAL A 128 -8.83 15.64 -3.87
CA VAL A 128 -7.83 14.57 -4.00
C VAL A 128 -6.52 15.08 -3.40
N PRO A 129 -5.96 14.43 -2.36
CA PRO A 129 -4.70 14.87 -1.78
C PRO A 129 -3.51 14.39 -2.60
N THR A 130 -2.41 15.14 -2.55
CA THR A 130 -1.10 14.64 -2.92
C THR A 130 -0.59 13.64 -1.88
N PHE A 131 0.40 12.81 -2.27
CA PHE A 131 1.07 11.93 -1.31
C PHE A 131 1.77 12.72 -0.19
N GLN A 132 2.33 13.91 -0.50
CA GLN A 132 2.92 14.78 0.52
C GLN A 132 1.89 15.23 1.56
N GLU A 133 0.71 15.69 1.15
CA GLU A 133 -0.34 16.12 2.08
C GLU A 133 -0.87 14.96 2.93
N MET A 134 -0.91 13.75 2.37
CA MET A 134 -1.24 12.56 3.15
C MET A 134 -0.17 12.31 4.22
N ILE A 135 1.13 12.33 3.86
CA ILE A 135 2.23 12.20 4.82
C ILE A 135 2.09 13.23 5.94
N ASP A 136 1.91 14.51 5.60
CA ASP A 136 1.77 15.60 6.59
C ASP A 136 0.59 15.38 7.55
N SER A 137 -0.50 14.80 7.06
CA SER A 137 -1.70 14.50 7.84
C SER A 137 -1.49 13.41 8.90
N VAL A 138 -0.64 12.41 8.60
CA VAL A 138 -0.49 11.19 9.42
C VAL A 138 0.83 11.09 10.15
N ARG A 139 1.81 11.90 9.78
CA ARG A 139 3.16 11.88 10.35
C ARG A 139 3.15 11.99 11.86
N GLY A 140 3.93 11.14 12.52
CA GLY A 140 4.01 11.06 13.97
C GLY A 140 2.82 10.41 14.67
N LYS A 141 1.83 9.90 13.92
CA LYS A 141 0.59 9.32 14.45
C LYS A 141 0.36 7.88 14.01
N ALA A 142 0.73 7.54 12.77
CA ALA A 142 0.62 6.18 12.22
C ALA A 142 1.72 5.94 11.18
N GLY A 143 1.99 4.66 10.90
CA GLY A 143 2.78 4.24 9.75
C GLY A 143 2.03 4.46 8.43
N ILE A 144 2.74 4.34 7.32
CA ILE A 144 2.17 4.44 5.97
C ILE A 144 2.56 3.25 5.11
N ILE A 145 1.61 2.75 4.30
CA ILE A 145 1.85 1.64 3.36
C ILE A 145 1.45 2.08 1.96
N PRO A 146 2.26 2.89 1.24
CA PRO A 146 1.95 3.33 -0.11
C PRO A 146 2.01 2.17 -1.10
N GLU A 147 1.01 2.09 -2.00
CA GLU A 147 1.00 1.19 -3.14
C GLU A 147 1.49 1.90 -4.40
N THR A 148 2.51 1.34 -5.07
CA THR A 148 2.81 1.71 -6.46
C THR A 148 1.76 1.06 -7.36
N LYS A 149 0.73 1.85 -7.73
CA LYS A 149 -0.47 1.36 -8.43
C LYS A 149 -0.29 1.41 -9.94
N ALA A 150 -0.34 0.22 -10.59
CA ALA A 150 -0.20 0.08 -12.04
C ALA A 150 0.99 0.88 -12.65
N PRO A 151 2.22 0.78 -12.09
CA PRO A 151 3.35 1.63 -12.47
C PRO A 151 3.74 1.47 -13.94
N GLU A 152 3.45 0.34 -14.57
CA GLU A 152 3.73 0.07 -15.98
C GLU A 152 3.00 1.02 -16.94
N ILE A 153 1.82 1.54 -16.53
CA ILE A 153 1.07 2.52 -17.32
C ILE A 153 1.85 3.83 -17.41
N TYR A 154 2.46 4.23 -16.30
CA TYR A 154 3.26 5.44 -16.19
C TYR A 154 4.63 5.29 -16.85
N GLY A 155 5.26 4.14 -16.73
CA GLY A 155 6.51 3.81 -17.43
C GLY A 155 6.41 3.97 -18.94
N LYS A 156 5.28 3.58 -19.55
CA LYS A 156 5.00 3.80 -20.98
C LYS A 156 4.89 5.28 -21.37
N ARG A 157 4.69 6.17 -20.40
CA ARG A 157 4.65 7.63 -20.57
C ARG A 157 5.96 8.32 -20.19
N GLY A 158 7.01 7.56 -19.85
CA GLY A 158 8.30 8.09 -19.41
C GLY A 158 8.30 8.60 -17.96
N LEU A 159 7.28 8.24 -17.16
CA LEU A 159 7.18 8.60 -15.74
C LEU A 159 7.61 7.38 -14.89
N ASP A 160 8.53 7.60 -13.96
CA ASP A 160 9.08 6.59 -13.05
C ASP A 160 8.41 6.79 -11.67
N MET A 161 7.39 5.98 -11.38
CA MET A 161 6.61 6.06 -10.12
C MET A 161 7.49 5.76 -8.91
N GLU A 162 8.37 4.77 -9.05
CA GLU A 162 9.27 4.33 -7.99
C GLU A 162 10.27 5.43 -7.62
N LYS A 163 10.80 6.13 -8.63
CA LYS A 163 11.67 7.28 -8.43
C LYS A 163 10.95 8.40 -7.67
N LEU A 164 9.76 8.80 -8.15
CA LEU A 164 8.96 9.85 -7.50
C LEU A 164 8.60 9.50 -6.05
N LEU A 165 8.24 8.24 -5.79
CA LEU A 165 7.97 7.74 -4.45
C LEU A 165 9.20 7.88 -3.55
N MET A 166 10.37 7.40 -4.01
CA MET A 166 11.60 7.46 -3.22
C MET A 166 12.08 8.90 -3.00
N GLU A 167 11.91 9.79 -3.97
CA GLU A 167 12.23 11.23 -3.82
C GLU A 167 11.39 11.89 -2.73
N ILE A 168 10.07 11.62 -2.70
CA ILE A 168 9.19 12.14 -1.64
C ILE A 168 9.56 11.54 -0.27
N LEU A 169 9.80 10.24 -0.19
CA LEU A 169 10.20 9.60 1.07
C LEU A 169 11.54 10.15 1.57
N THR A 170 12.52 10.37 0.69
CA THR A 170 13.83 10.93 1.04
C THR A 170 13.71 12.37 1.52
N SER A 171 12.94 13.21 0.83
CA SER A 171 12.73 14.61 1.24
C SER A 171 12.03 14.72 2.60
N ASN A 172 11.24 13.73 2.97
CA ASN A 172 10.59 13.61 4.28
C ASN A 172 11.45 12.85 5.32
N GLN A 173 12.65 12.37 4.97
CA GLN A 173 13.48 11.53 5.84
C GLN A 173 12.75 10.24 6.30
N LEU A 174 11.99 9.63 5.40
CA LEU A 174 11.22 8.40 5.61
C LEU A 174 11.70 7.24 4.73
N ASP A 175 12.83 7.41 4.02
CA ASP A 175 13.40 6.47 3.04
C ASP A 175 14.19 5.31 3.64
N LYS A 176 14.34 5.28 4.98
CA LYS A 176 15.13 4.24 5.69
C LYS A 176 14.31 3.62 6.82
N PRO A 177 14.49 2.30 7.07
CA PRO A 177 13.89 1.66 8.23
C PRO A 177 14.26 2.38 9.52
N GLY A 178 13.25 2.68 10.35
CA GLY A 178 13.46 3.28 11.67
C GLY A 178 13.82 4.78 11.67
N SER A 179 13.85 5.47 10.52
CA SER A 179 14.15 6.90 10.44
C SER A 179 13.12 7.77 11.20
N ASP A 180 11.85 7.39 11.19
CA ASP A 180 10.83 7.92 12.09
C ASP A 180 10.03 6.74 12.71
N PRO A 181 10.32 6.35 13.97
CA PRO A 181 9.63 5.22 14.61
C PRO A 181 8.12 5.40 14.77
N ARG A 182 7.63 6.65 14.72
CA ARG A 182 6.18 6.97 14.80
C ARG A 182 5.50 6.99 13.44
N THR A 183 6.28 6.94 12.35
CA THR A 183 5.79 6.91 10.98
C THR A 183 6.58 5.87 10.16
N PRO A 184 6.57 4.60 10.55
CA PRO A 184 7.25 3.55 9.80
C PRO A 184 6.62 3.41 8.41
N VAL A 185 7.46 3.13 7.40
CA VAL A 185 7.03 3.00 6.01
C VAL A 185 7.25 1.57 5.53
N ILE A 186 6.23 1.02 4.85
CA ILE A 186 6.25 -0.24 4.14
C ILE A 186 5.74 0.07 2.73
N ILE A 187 6.43 -0.38 1.67
CA ILE A 187 5.96 -0.17 0.29
C ILE A 187 5.32 -1.45 -0.21
N GLN A 188 4.18 -1.34 -0.90
CA GLN A 188 3.50 -2.48 -1.48
C GLN A 188 3.23 -2.30 -2.98
N SER A 189 3.09 -3.42 -3.69
CA SER A 189 2.69 -3.43 -5.10
C SER A 189 2.14 -4.78 -5.53
N PHE A 190 1.25 -4.78 -6.53
CA PHE A 190 0.92 -5.96 -7.33
C PHE A 190 1.99 -6.25 -8.41
N SER A 191 2.85 -5.27 -8.72
CA SER A 191 3.90 -5.39 -9.73
C SER A 191 5.20 -5.92 -9.12
N GLU A 192 5.56 -7.16 -9.45
CA GLU A 192 6.88 -7.72 -9.14
C GLU A 192 7.99 -6.85 -9.74
N ALA A 193 7.79 -6.33 -10.95
CA ALA A 193 8.76 -5.48 -11.63
C ALA A 193 9.04 -4.19 -10.84
N SER A 194 7.99 -3.57 -10.30
CA SER A 194 8.09 -2.37 -9.45
C SER A 194 8.90 -2.65 -8.18
N LEU A 195 8.57 -3.74 -7.46
CA LEU A 195 9.31 -4.11 -6.24
C LEU A 195 10.78 -4.42 -6.52
N ARG A 196 11.07 -5.13 -7.63
CA ARG A 196 12.46 -5.36 -8.05
C ARG A 196 13.18 -4.05 -8.41
N MET A 197 12.51 -3.14 -9.12
CA MET A 197 13.07 -1.84 -9.51
C MET A 197 13.38 -0.98 -8.27
N LEU A 198 12.48 -0.95 -7.27
CA LEU A 198 12.75 -0.31 -5.98
C LEU A 198 14.04 -0.83 -5.34
N ARG A 199 14.27 -2.17 -5.32
CA ARG A 199 15.49 -2.76 -4.75
C ARG A 199 16.73 -2.45 -5.56
N THR A 200 16.68 -2.68 -6.87
CA THR A 200 17.90 -2.72 -7.72
C THR A 200 18.29 -1.36 -8.28
N LYS A 201 17.31 -0.56 -8.72
CA LYS A 201 17.54 0.75 -9.33
C LYS A 201 17.55 1.89 -8.32
N HIS A 202 16.62 1.83 -7.35
CA HIS A 202 16.44 2.91 -6.36
C HIS A 202 17.05 2.61 -5.00
N ASN A 203 17.75 1.46 -4.83
CA ASN A 203 18.40 1.05 -3.58
C ASN A 203 17.50 1.16 -2.34
N CYS A 204 16.19 0.93 -2.51
CA CYS A 204 15.21 1.01 -1.43
C CYS A 204 15.51 -0.06 -0.38
N ARG A 205 15.67 0.36 0.88
CA ARG A 205 15.88 -0.53 2.04
C ARG A 205 14.63 -0.71 2.89
N LEU A 206 13.56 0.02 2.60
CA LEU A 206 12.28 -0.15 3.30
C LEU A 206 11.71 -1.54 3.06
N PRO A 207 10.90 -2.09 3.99
CA PRO A 207 10.19 -3.34 3.76
C PRO A 207 9.33 -3.25 2.52
N LEU A 208 9.40 -4.27 1.65
CA LEU A 208 8.57 -4.40 0.46
C LEU A 208 7.60 -5.56 0.60
N VAL A 209 6.33 -5.34 0.26
CA VAL A 209 5.26 -6.32 0.36
C VAL A 209 4.63 -6.56 -1.01
N TYR A 210 4.54 -7.85 -1.39
CA TYR A 210 3.91 -8.24 -2.65
C TYR A 210 2.43 -8.56 -2.45
N LEU A 211 1.57 -7.83 -3.16
CA LEU A 211 0.12 -8.04 -3.17
C LEU A 211 -0.23 -9.23 -4.07
N THR A 212 -0.83 -10.27 -3.48
CA THR A 212 -1.16 -11.52 -4.16
C THR A 212 -2.67 -11.74 -4.21
N PRO A 213 -3.34 -11.51 -5.36
CA PRO A 213 -4.79 -11.77 -5.48
C PRO A 213 -5.11 -13.26 -5.44
N SER A 214 -4.26 -14.10 -6.03
CA SER A 214 -4.33 -15.56 -6.01
C SER A 214 -2.95 -16.15 -6.30
N LEU A 215 -2.75 -17.43 -5.96
CA LEU A 215 -1.51 -18.13 -6.26
C LEU A 215 -1.46 -18.70 -7.69
N GLY A 216 -2.58 -18.64 -8.43
CA GLY A 216 -2.68 -19.28 -9.74
C GLY A 216 -2.51 -20.80 -9.63
N LYS A 217 -1.49 -21.34 -10.33
CA LYS A 217 -1.16 -22.78 -10.30
C LYS A 217 0.01 -23.10 -9.35
N GLU A 218 0.56 -22.11 -8.65
CA GLU A 218 1.67 -22.32 -7.73
C GLU A 218 1.18 -23.00 -6.43
N THR A 219 2.01 -23.85 -5.86
CA THR A 219 1.81 -24.29 -4.47
C THR A 219 2.17 -23.14 -3.52
N PRO A 220 1.63 -23.10 -2.29
CA PRO A 220 2.01 -22.10 -1.30
C PRO A 220 3.51 -21.97 -1.10
N GLU A 221 4.22 -23.09 -0.98
CA GLU A 221 5.67 -23.13 -0.83
C GLU A 221 6.41 -22.48 -2.02
N ALA A 222 6.08 -22.91 -3.25
CA ALA A 222 6.72 -22.38 -4.47
C ALA A 222 6.46 -20.88 -4.63
N HIS A 223 5.22 -20.42 -4.34
CA HIS A 223 4.86 -19.02 -4.39
C HIS A 223 5.68 -18.18 -3.40
N VAL A 224 5.77 -18.62 -2.15
CA VAL A 224 6.53 -17.93 -1.11
C VAL A 224 8.01 -17.87 -1.45
N ILE A 225 8.62 -18.98 -1.91
CA ILE A 225 10.02 -19.01 -2.33
C ILE A 225 10.29 -18.02 -3.46
N ARG A 226 9.39 -17.93 -4.44
CA ARG A 226 9.50 -16.95 -5.54
C ARG A 226 9.40 -15.52 -5.04
N VAL A 227 8.39 -15.21 -4.22
CA VAL A 227 8.16 -13.86 -3.70
C VAL A 227 9.31 -13.39 -2.80
N LYS A 228 9.90 -14.28 -2.02
CA LYS A 228 11.04 -13.99 -1.14
C LYS A 228 12.27 -13.43 -1.89
N GLN A 229 12.37 -13.68 -3.19
CA GLN A 229 13.47 -13.15 -4.00
C GLN A 229 13.42 -11.62 -4.20
N PHE A 230 12.24 -10.98 -3.99
CA PHE A 230 12.06 -9.55 -4.26
C PHE A 230 11.23 -8.80 -3.23
N ALA A 231 10.60 -9.49 -2.27
CA ALA A 231 9.79 -8.88 -1.22
C ALA A 231 10.12 -9.47 0.16
N ASP A 232 9.83 -8.70 1.21
CA ASP A 232 10.05 -9.07 2.61
C ASP A 232 8.76 -9.57 3.26
N GLY A 233 7.61 -9.25 2.67
CA GLY A 233 6.30 -9.67 3.12
C GLY A 233 5.39 -10.06 1.95
N LEU A 234 4.36 -10.82 2.30
CA LEU A 234 3.32 -11.27 1.38
C LEU A 234 1.98 -10.68 1.81
N ALA A 235 1.23 -10.12 0.86
CA ALA A 235 -0.12 -9.64 1.11
C ALA A 235 -1.13 -10.40 0.24
N PRO A 236 -1.61 -11.58 0.68
CA PRO A 236 -2.63 -12.33 -0.02
C PRO A 236 -4.02 -11.74 0.20
N SER A 237 -4.92 -11.97 -0.77
CA SER A 237 -6.34 -11.72 -0.56
C SER A 237 -6.90 -12.65 0.53
N VAL A 238 -7.99 -12.24 1.21
CA VAL A 238 -8.72 -13.11 2.15
C VAL A 238 -9.08 -14.45 1.50
N GLY A 239 -9.51 -14.42 0.22
CA GLY A 239 -9.82 -15.62 -0.55
C GLY A 239 -8.63 -16.55 -0.73
N ALA A 240 -7.44 -15.99 -1.01
CA ALA A 240 -6.22 -16.78 -1.17
C ALA A 240 -5.82 -17.51 0.12
N VAL A 241 -5.92 -16.84 1.28
CA VAL A 241 -5.66 -17.45 2.59
C VAL A 241 -6.65 -18.58 2.89
N LYS A 242 -7.95 -18.37 2.62
CA LYS A 242 -9.00 -19.38 2.83
C LYS A 242 -8.81 -20.59 1.91
N THR A 243 -8.38 -20.37 0.67
CA THR A 243 -8.16 -21.45 -0.31
C THR A 243 -6.85 -22.21 -0.05
N HIS A 244 -5.86 -21.54 0.53
CA HIS A 244 -4.54 -22.10 0.80
C HIS A 244 -4.15 -21.92 2.28
N PRO A 245 -4.71 -22.70 3.22
CA PRO A 245 -4.51 -22.53 4.67
C PRO A 245 -3.03 -22.64 5.13
N SER A 246 -2.17 -23.32 4.36
CA SER A 246 -0.74 -23.42 4.67
C SER A 246 0.07 -22.18 4.29
N LEU A 247 -0.48 -21.26 3.49
CA LEU A 247 0.25 -20.11 2.91
C LEU A 247 0.93 -19.24 3.98
N VAL A 248 0.21 -18.92 5.05
CA VAL A 248 0.72 -18.09 6.15
C VAL A 248 1.91 -18.78 6.83
N LYS A 249 1.75 -20.08 7.14
CA LYS A 249 2.81 -20.89 7.75
C LYS A 249 4.05 -20.99 6.87
N GLU A 250 3.88 -21.18 5.55
CA GLU A 250 5.02 -21.24 4.61
C GLU A 250 5.73 -19.87 4.52
N ALA A 251 4.98 -18.76 4.51
CA ALA A 251 5.57 -17.42 4.54
C ALA A 251 6.39 -17.18 5.81
N HIS A 252 5.85 -17.53 6.99
CA HIS A 252 6.55 -17.40 8.26
C HIS A 252 7.80 -18.27 8.33
N LYS A 253 7.81 -19.49 7.78
CA LYS A 253 9.02 -20.33 7.69
C LYS A 253 10.15 -19.64 6.92
N GLN A 254 9.82 -18.81 5.94
CA GLN A 254 10.78 -18.03 5.16
C GLN A 254 11.08 -16.66 5.78
N GLY A 255 10.60 -16.39 7.01
CA GLY A 255 10.75 -15.11 7.68
C GLY A 255 10.07 -13.95 6.95
N MET A 256 8.95 -14.20 6.27
CA MET A 256 8.12 -13.17 5.63
C MET A 256 6.92 -12.85 6.50
N SER A 257 6.57 -11.57 6.61
CA SER A 257 5.29 -11.17 7.21
C SER A 257 4.13 -11.42 6.26
N VAL A 258 2.93 -11.61 6.83
CA VAL A 258 1.70 -11.82 6.05
C VAL A 258 0.64 -10.79 6.45
N THR A 259 0.24 -9.96 5.47
CA THR A 259 -0.81 -8.96 5.60
C THR A 259 -1.97 -9.33 4.69
N VAL A 260 -3.17 -9.53 5.23
CA VAL A 260 -4.32 -9.92 4.41
C VAL A 260 -5.18 -8.73 3.99
N TRP A 261 -5.71 -8.73 2.77
CA TRP A 261 -6.60 -7.70 2.21
C TRP A 261 -7.82 -8.31 1.53
N THR A 262 -8.95 -7.66 1.52
CA THR A 262 -9.42 -6.57 2.37
C THR A 262 -10.64 -7.08 3.13
N VAL A 263 -10.65 -6.96 4.45
CA VAL A 263 -11.82 -7.28 5.25
C VAL A 263 -12.74 -6.07 5.28
N ARG A 264 -14.02 -6.26 4.96
CA ARG A 264 -15.00 -5.18 4.78
C ARG A 264 -16.35 -5.52 5.40
N GLY A 265 -16.84 -4.67 6.27
CA GLY A 265 -18.25 -4.63 6.66
C GLY A 265 -19.01 -3.70 5.71
N LYS A 266 -20.09 -4.20 5.11
CA LYS A 266 -20.90 -3.42 4.16
C LYS A 266 -21.95 -2.56 4.87
N SER A 267 -22.30 -2.91 6.09
CA SER A 267 -23.34 -2.25 6.89
C SER A 267 -23.06 -2.41 8.38
N LYS A 268 -23.78 -1.66 9.23
CA LYS A 268 -23.74 -1.85 10.69
C LYS A 268 -24.18 -3.27 11.11
N ALA A 269 -25.08 -3.90 10.35
CA ALA A 269 -25.52 -5.26 10.62
C ALA A 269 -24.41 -6.30 10.45
N ASP A 270 -23.39 -6.00 9.62
CA ASP A 270 -22.27 -6.90 9.36
C ASP A 270 -21.13 -6.75 10.39
N ALA A 271 -21.23 -5.82 11.33
CA ALA A 271 -20.12 -5.46 12.23
C ALA A 271 -19.57 -6.66 13.01
N ASP A 272 -20.45 -7.48 13.58
CA ASP A 272 -20.03 -8.65 14.37
C ASP A 272 -19.41 -9.74 13.49
N ALA A 273 -19.97 -9.98 12.30
CA ALA A 273 -19.43 -10.92 11.33
C ALA A 273 -18.04 -10.45 10.82
N THR A 274 -17.90 -9.16 10.54
CA THR A 274 -16.61 -8.55 10.12
C THR A 274 -15.56 -8.68 11.22
N ARG A 275 -15.94 -8.41 12.46
CA ARG A 275 -15.05 -8.56 13.64
C ARG A 275 -14.64 -10.02 13.86
N ALA A 276 -15.59 -10.96 13.70
CA ALA A 276 -15.34 -12.38 13.80
C ALA A 276 -14.38 -12.86 12.69
N GLU A 277 -14.55 -12.40 11.44
CA GLU A 277 -13.64 -12.70 10.34
C GLU A 277 -12.22 -12.21 10.63
N MET A 278 -12.05 -10.97 11.10
CA MET A 278 -10.73 -10.46 11.48
C MET A 278 -10.09 -11.28 12.61
N LYS A 279 -10.87 -11.68 13.62
CA LYS A 279 -10.39 -12.55 14.71
C LYS A 279 -9.92 -13.91 14.19
N SER A 280 -10.68 -14.55 13.32
CA SER A 280 -10.31 -15.84 12.71
C SER A 280 -9.01 -15.72 11.90
N LEU A 281 -8.88 -14.66 11.08
CA LEU A 281 -7.65 -14.42 10.32
C LEU A 281 -6.42 -14.23 11.21
N LEU A 282 -6.54 -13.47 12.31
CA LEU A 282 -5.45 -13.19 13.23
C LEU A 282 -5.08 -14.40 14.10
N LEU A 283 -6.09 -15.09 14.66
CA LEU A 283 -5.87 -16.11 15.70
C LEU A 283 -5.77 -17.54 15.13
N GLU A 284 -6.53 -17.85 14.07
CA GLU A 284 -6.57 -19.19 13.50
C GLU A 284 -5.65 -19.30 12.27
N ALA A 285 -5.73 -18.36 11.33
CA ALA A 285 -4.85 -18.33 10.18
C ALA A 285 -3.45 -17.79 10.51
N GLY A 286 -3.31 -16.99 11.58
CA GLY A 286 -2.03 -16.47 12.08
C GLY A 286 -1.45 -15.32 11.25
N VAL A 287 -2.30 -14.52 10.56
CA VAL A 287 -1.80 -13.37 9.80
C VAL A 287 -1.30 -12.25 10.74
N ASP A 288 -0.31 -11.48 10.30
CA ASP A 288 0.32 -10.44 11.13
C ASP A 288 -0.42 -9.11 11.08
N ALA A 289 -1.08 -8.81 9.95
CA ALA A 289 -1.80 -7.56 9.74
C ALA A 289 -3.03 -7.74 8.83
N ILE A 290 -3.97 -6.81 8.96
CA ILE A 290 -5.21 -6.80 8.17
C ILE A 290 -5.45 -5.41 7.58
N PHE A 291 -5.68 -5.35 6.25
CA PHE A 291 -6.30 -4.22 5.60
C PHE A 291 -7.81 -4.26 5.80
N THR A 292 -8.38 -3.15 6.27
CA THR A 292 -9.83 -3.03 6.43
C THR A 292 -10.33 -1.64 6.07
N ASP A 293 -11.55 -1.60 5.51
CA ASP A 293 -12.30 -0.35 5.28
C ASP A 293 -12.93 0.17 6.59
N ASN A 294 -13.00 -0.68 7.64
CA ASN A 294 -13.67 -0.44 8.92
C ASN A 294 -12.67 -0.51 10.09
N PRO A 295 -11.80 0.49 10.30
CA PRO A 295 -10.77 0.44 11.34
C PRO A 295 -11.31 0.26 12.76
N ASP A 296 -12.49 0.83 13.06
CA ASP A 296 -13.20 0.72 14.35
C ASP A 296 -13.65 -0.69 14.72
N LEU A 297 -13.75 -1.59 13.71
CA LEU A 297 -14.12 -2.99 13.93
C LEU A 297 -12.92 -3.91 14.21
N PHE A 298 -11.70 -3.40 14.11
CA PHE A 298 -10.51 -4.22 14.36
C PHE A 298 -10.50 -4.74 15.81
N PRO A 299 -10.29 -6.06 16.02
CA PRO A 299 -10.34 -6.66 17.35
C PRO A 299 -9.09 -6.25 18.14
N ARG A 300 -9.21 -5.23 19.00
CA ARG A 300 -8.20 -4.88 20.00
C ARG A 300 -8.40 -5.73 21.24
N LYS A 301 -7.31 -6.07 21.93
CA LYS A 301 -7.36 -6.77 23.23
C LYS A 301 -7.96 -5.83 24.29
#